data_9a56c7613421dfe7a5bd3258ec959611
#
_entry.id   9a56c7613421dfe7a5bd3258ec959611
#
_cell.length_a   1.000
_cell.length_b   1.000
_cell.length_c   1.000
_cell.angle_alpha   90.00
_cell.angle_beta   90.00
_cell.angle_gamma   90.00
#
_symmetry.space_group_name_H-M   'P 1'
#
loop_
_entity.id
_entity.type
_entity.pdbx_description
1 polymer ?
#
loop_
_entity_poly.entity_id
_entity_poly.type
_entity_poly.pdbx_seq_one_letter_code
_entity_poly.pdbx_strand_id
1 'polypeptide(L)'
;GRHPVVEHLLKGERYIPNDVMFEKGEVVRVITGPNMSGKSTYLRQTALIVLMAQMGSFVPAASAEIGLVDRQSTFMVEMVEAANILHHATSRSLLILDEIGRGTSTYDGLSIAWGMIEYIHNHPQLRAKTLFATHYHELTQLAELLPGVRNYNVAVSEADNTVVFLHKIIPGGADRSYGIHVAQLAGLPAPVIQRANEIMAELEKTSGRAVKINPHAAQQAALFPESSPLLDELKDMDVNSLSPIEALNKLFEWQKKFTEQ
;
A
#
# COMPACT_ATOMS: atom_id res chain seq x y z
N GLY A 1 5.01 19.76 2.08
CA GLY A 1 5.15 19.28 3.45
C GLY A 1 6.57 18.86 3.80
N ARG A 2 6.93 18.90 5.08
CA ARG A 2 8.23 18.50 5.61
C ARG A 2 8.04 17.54 6.79
N HIS A 3 9.02 16.66 7.00
CA HIS A 3 8.95 15.72 8.13
C HIS A 3 9.35 16.42 9.44
N PRO A 4 8.48 16.54 10.44
CA PRO A 4 8.72 17.37 11.62
C PRO A 4 9.96 16.99 12.43
N VAL A 5 10.33 15.71 12.44
CA VAL A 5 11.49 15.22 13.20
C VAL A 5 12.75 15.20 12.33
N VAL A 6 12.67 14.65 11.12
CA VAL A 6 13.86 14.48 10.26
C VAL A 6 14.45 15.82 9.86
N GLU A 7 13.61 16.82 9.56
CA GLU A 7 14.08 18.18 9.24
C GLU A 7 14.96 18.78 10.35
N HIS A 8 14.63 18.53 11.61
CA HIS A 8 15.43 19.00 12.76
C HIS A 8 16.71 18.19 13.01
N LEU A 9 16.74 16.93 12.54
CA LEU A 9 17.93 16.07 12.73
C LEU A 9 19.00 16.29 11.67
N LEU A 10 18.65 16.84 10.52
CA LEU A 10 19.57 17.15 9.43
C LEU A 10 20.44 18.36 9.81
N LYS A 11 21.68 18.06 10.25
CA LYS A 11 22.67 19.10 10.59
C LYS A 11 23.38 19.57 9.33
N GLY A 12 22.99 20.75 8.82
CA GLY A 12 23.66 21.40 7.68
C GLY A 12 23.17 20.97 6.29
N GLU A 13 22.32 19.98 6.19
CA GLU A 13 21.66 19.57 4.96
C GLU A 13 20.22 20.11 4.90
N ARG A 14 19.79 20.50 3.70
CA ARG A 14 18.42 20.98 3.50
C ARG A 14 17.47 19.82 3.32
N TYR A 15 16.40 19.76 4.13
CA TYR A 15 15.31 18.82 3.93
C TYR A 15 14.60 19.10 2.59
N ILE A 16 14.36 18.05 1.79
CA ILE A 16 13.62 18.16 0.51
C ILE A 16 12.13 18.01 0.78
N PRO A 17 11.33 19.09 0.64
CA PRO A 17 9.90 19.01 0.90
C PRO A 17 9.19 18.19 -0.19
N ASN A 18 8.19 17.42 0.23
CA ASN A 18 7.32 16.69 -0.66
C ASN A 18 5.85 17.00 -0.37
N ASP A 19 5.08 17.14 -1.44
CA ASP A 19 3.66 17.43 -1.36
C ASP A 19 2.83 16.15 -1.53
N VAL A 20 1.67 16.14 -0.86
CA VAL A 20 0.67 15.09 -0.96
C VAL A 20 -0.63 15.73 -1.38
N MET A 21 -1.08 15.47 -2.60
CA MET A 21 -2.37 15.95 -3.09
C MET A 21 -3.04 14.80 -3.83
N PHE A 22 -4.05 14.19 -3.22
CA PHE A 22 -4.87 13.19 -3.89
C PHE A 22 -5.82 13.86 -4.89
N GLU A 23 -5.73 13.46 -6.13
CA GLU A 23 -6.63 13.93 -7.19
C GLU A 23 -8.05 13.37 -7.02
N LYS A 24 -9.00 13.99 -7.74
CA LYS A 24 -10.39 13.49 -7.73
C LYS A 24 -10.44 12.06 -8.30
N GLY A 25 -10.96 11.14 -7.52
CA GLY A 25 -11.06 9.73 -7.90
C GLY A 25 -9.82 8.89 -7.56
N GLU A 26 -8.70 9.51 -7.23
CA GLU A 26 -7.50 8.79 -6.77
C GLU A 26 -7.75 8.19 -5.39
N VAL A 27 -7.46 6.91 -5.25
CA VAL A 27 -7.63 6.13 -4.01
C VAL A 27 -6.29 5.66 -3.48
N VAL A 28 -5.48 5.03 -4.32
CA VAL A 28 -4.20 4.43 -3.92
C VAL A 28 -3.04 5.05 -4.70
N ARG A 29 -1.98 5.43 -3.97
CA ARG A 29 -0.65 5.78 -4.51
C ARG A 29 0.31 4.63 -4.29
N VAL A 30 0.73 3.98 -5.36
CA VAL A 30 1.83 3.01 -5.34
C VAL A 30 3.14 3.77 -5.48
N ILE A 31 4.00 3.69 -4.46
CA ILE A 31 5.26 4.46 -4.38
C ILE A 31 6.42 3.48 -4.49
N THR A 32 7.11 3.52 -5.60
CA THR A 32 8.28 2.69 -5.88
C THR A 32 9.59 3.46 -5.70
N GLY A 33 10.69 2.74 -5.72
CA GLY A 33 12.04 3.30 -5.61
C GLY A 33 12.92 2.49 -4.68
N PRO A 34 14.24 2.74 -4.71
CA PRO A 34 15.22 1.98 -3.92
C PRO A 34 15.05 2.20 -2.42
N ASN A 35 15.63 1.30 -1.62
CA ASN A 35 15.74 1.49 -0.20
C ASN A 35 16.63 2.70 0.11
N MET A 36 16.40 3.37 1.24
CA MET A 36 17.07 4.60 1.65
C MET A 36 16.75 5.83 0.78
N SER A 37 15.94 5.72 -0.25
CA SER A 37 15.57 6.87 -1.11
C SER A 37 14.61 7.86 -0.46
N GLY A 38 13.99 7.50 0.69
CA GLY A 38 13.09 8.38 1.45
C GLY A 38 11.61 8.01 1.38
N LYS A 39 11.21 6.86 0.78
CA LYS A 39 9.81 6.41 0.74
C LYS A 39 9.16 6.42 2.12
N SER A 40 9.71 5.69 3.07
CA SER A 40 9.18 5.60 4.44
C SER A 40 9.16 6.95 5.16
N THR A 41 10.14 7.82 4.88
CA THR A 41 10.17 9.20 5.40
C THR A 41 8.99 10.00 4.88
N TYR A 42 8.69 9.90 3.59
CA TYR A 42 7.53 10.54 2.96
C TYR A 42 6.19 10.04 3.52
N LEU A 43 6.04 8.72 3.69
CA LEU A 43 4.86 8.13 4.30
C LEU A 43 4.63 8.66 5.72
N ARG A 44 5.70 8.61 6.55
CA ARG A 44 5.64 9.09 7.94
C ARG A 44 5.42 10.58 8.04
N GLN A 45 6.02 11.38 7.15
CA GLN A 45 5.75 12.82 7.02
C GLN A 45 4.25 13.07 6.86
N THR A 46 3.62 12.39 5.91
CA THR A 46 2.20 12.55 5.62
C THR A 46 1.35 12.19 6.83
N ALA A 47 1.63 11.04 7.45
CA ALA A 47 0.93 10.57 8.63
C ALA A 47 1.01 11.59 9.79
N LEU A 48 2.22 12.10 10.07
CA LEU A 48 2.43 13.04 11.16
C LEU A 48 1.76 14.38 10.88
N ILE A 49 1.80 14.90 9.66
CA ILE A 49 1.10 16.14 9.28
C ILE A 49 -0.40 15.99 9.50
N VAL A 50 -1.00 14.89 9.05
CA VAL A 50 -2.43 14.62 9.25
C VAL A 50 -2.76 14.52 10.73
N LEU A 51 -1.98 13.77 11.51
CA LEU A 51 -2.16 13.64 12.96
C LEU A 51 -2.09 15.00 13.68
N MET A 52 -1.06 15.80 13.40
CA MET A 52 -0.91 17.14 13.97
C MET A 52 -2.09 18.05 13.64
N ALA A 53 -2.56 18.03 12.39
CA ALA A 53 -3.72 18.80 11.97
C ALA A 53 -5.01 18.37 12.69
N GLN A 54 -5.25 17.06 12.84
CA GLN A 54 -6.42 16.54 13.57
C GLN A 54 -6.40 16.90 15.07
N MET A 55 -5.22 17.10 15.63
CA MET A 55 -5.04 17.58 17.01
C MET A 55 -5.16 19.10 17.14
N GLY A 56 -5.38 19.83 16.04
CA GLY A 56 -5.41 21.30 16.01
C GLY A 56 -4.06 21.99 16.14
N SER A 57 -2.97 21.27 15.87
CA SER A 57 -1.60 21.82 15.88
C SER A 57 -1.22 22.46 14.56
N PHE A 58 -0.23 23.37 14.58
CA PHE A 58 0.45 23.81 13.36
C PHE A 58 1.17 22.63 12.72
N VAL A 59 1.21 22.63 11.38
CA VAL A 59 1.84 21.56 10.59
C VAL A 59 3.06 22.08 9.83
N PRO A 60 4.11 21.29 9.63
CA PRO A 60 5.32 21.69 8.89
C PRO A 60 5.07 21.65 7.37
N ALA A 61 4.19 22.53 6.91
CA ALA A 61 3.84 22.69 5.51
C ALA A 61 3.55 24.16 5.21
N ALA A 62 3.69 24.57 3.95
CA ALA A 62 3.32 25.92 3.50
C ALA A 62 1.79 26.12 3.54
N SER A 63 1.06 25.06 3.21
CA SER A 63 -0.41 24.98 3.31
C SER A 63 -0.81 23.52 3.54
N ALA A 64 -1.95 23.30 4.19
CA ALA A 64 -2.55 21.98 4.35
C ALA A 64 -4.07 22.09 4.36
N GLU A 65 -4.72 21.28 3.52
CA GLU A 65 -6.16 21.11 3.48
C GLU A 65 -6.45 19.63 3.76
N ILE A 66 -6.98 19.34 4.93
CA ILE A 66 -7.12 17.98 5.46
C ILE A 66 -8.56 17.80 5.95
N GLY A 67 -9.27 16.84 5.33
CA GLY A 67 -10.58 16.42 5.79
C GLY A 67 -10.51 15.67 7.13
N LEU A 68 -11.66 15.40 7.71
CA LEU A 68 -11.74 14.55 8.91
C LEU A 68 -11.31 13.14 8.56
N VAL A 69 -10.31 12.63 9.29
CA VAL A 69 -9.79 11.27 9.18
C VAL A 69 -10.26 10.46 10.40
N ASP A 70 -11.08 9.44 10.18
CA ASP A 70 -11.62 8.62 11.26
C ASP A 70 -10.56 7.73 11.91
N ARG A 71 -9.66 7.21 11.08
CA ARG A 71 -8.59 6.31 11.50
C ARG A 71 -7.33 6.56 10.68
N GLN A 72 -6.21 6.53 11.35
CA GLN A 72 -4.88 6.59 10.75
C GLN A 72 -4.11 5.38 11.22
N SER A 73 -3.55 4.63 10.27
CA SER A 73 -2.64 3.53 10.57
C SER A 73 -1.30 3.79 9.91
N THR A 74 -0.25 3.80 10.72
CA THR A 74 1.13 3.97 10.28
C THR A 74 1.90 2.78 10.79
N PHE A 75 2.30 1.83 9.89
CA PHE A 75 3.13 0.74 10.42
C PHE A 75 3.99 -0.01 9.41
N MET A 76 5.11 -0.54 9.92
CA MET A 76 5.78 -1.74 9.41
C MET A 76 4.90 -2.94 9.76
N VAL A 77 4.12 -3.45 8.81
CA VAL A 77 2.99 -4.30 9.09
C VAL A 77 3.35 -5.76 8.95
N GLU A 78 3.20 -6.48 10.03
CA GLU A 78 2.94 -7.91 9.97
C GLU A 78 1.50 -8.15 9.49
N MET A 79 1.22 -9.34 8.95
CA MET A 79 -0.08 -9.66 8.33
C MET A 79 -1.29 -9.48 9.27
N VAL A 80 -1.08 -9.68 10.58
CA VAL A 80 -2.14 -9.46 11.59
C VAL A 80 -2.58 -7.99 11.64
N GLU A 81 -1.64 -7.06 11.56
CA GLU A 81 -1.96 -5.63 11.59
C GLU A 81 -2.57 -5.19 10.25
N ALA A 82 -2.09 -5.74 9.12
CA ALA A 82 -2.71 -5.52 7.83
C ALA A 82 -4.18 -5.96 7.82
N ALA A 83 -4.48 -7.13 8.37
CA ALA A 83 -5.84 -7.63 8.53
C ALA A 83 -6.68 -6.68 9.42
N ASN A 84 -6.14 -6.26 10.57
CA ASN A 84 -6.81 -5.30 11.46
C ASN A 84 -7.12 -3.97 10.77
N ILE A 85 -6.18 -3.45 9.97
CA ILE A 85 -6.37 -2.23 9.18
C ILE A 85 -7.54 -2.41 8.21
N LEU A 86 -7.53 -3.47 7.40
CA LEU A 86 -8.54 -3.71 6.38
C LEU A 86 -9.94 -3.94 6.97
N HIS A 87 -10.02 -4.61 8.13
CA HIS A 87 -11.30 -4.84 8.81
C HIS A 87 -11.92 -3.58 9.44
N HIS A 88 -11.10 -2.61 9.82
CA HIS A 88 -11.57 -1.44 10.55
C HIS A 88 -11.50 -0.13 9.77
N ALA A 89 -10.86 -0.11 8.61
CA ALA A 89 -10.76 1.09 7.79
C ALA A 89 -12.10 1.45 7.14
N THR A 90 -12.29 2.73 6.90
CA THR A 90 -13.45 3.31 6.23
C THR A 90 -13.00 4.17 5.05
N SER A 91 -13.92 4.67 4.25
CA SER A 91 -13.62 5.59 3.14
C SER A 91 -13.01 6.93 3.61
N ARG A 92 -13.07 7.24 4.91
CA ARG A 92 -12.44 8.40 5.53
C ARG A 92 -11.12 8.07 6.23
N SER A 93 -10.60 6.86 6.07
CA SER A 93 -9.30 6.47 6.61
C SER A 93 -8.16 6.94 5.69
N LEU A 94 -7.00 7.18 6.29
CA LEU A 94 -5.73 7.30 5.60
C LEU A 94 -4.89 6.07 5.93
N LEU A 95 -4.61 5.24 4.93
CA LEU A 95 -3.80 4.05 5.08
C LEU A 95 -2.36 4.33 4.66
N ILE A 96 -1.43 3.95 5.53
CA ILE A 96 0.02 4.05 5.29
C ILE A 96 0.58 2.64 5.34
N LEU A 97 0.91 2.09 4.19
CA LEU A 97 1.39 0.72 4.02
C LEU A 97 2.82 0.75 3.49
N ASP A 98 3.76 0.26 4.27
CA ASP A 98 5.19 0.33 3.98
C ASP A 98 5.78 -1.08 3.87
N GLU A 99 6.21 -1.46 2.65
CA GLU A 99 6.89 -2.72 2.32
C GLU A 99 6.13 -4.01 2.72
N ILE A 100 4.80 -4.04 2.54
CA ILE A 100 3.97 -5.22 2.80
C ILE A 100 4.47 -6.42 1.98
N GLY A 101 4.54 -7.60 2.62
CA GLY A 101 4.92 -8.86 2.00
C GLY A 101 6.43 -9.11 1.92
N ARG A 102 7.26 -8.24 2.50
CA ARG A 102 8.73 -8.39 2.47
C ARG A 102 9.23 -9.60 3.26
N GLY A 103 8.49 -10.06 4.25
CA GLY A 103 8.87 -11.16 5.16
C GLY A 103 8.66 -12.57 4.62
N THR A 104 8.20 -12.73 3.37
CA THR A 104 7.90 -14.03 2.77
C THR A 104 8.54 -14.17 1.37
N SER A 105 8.20 -15.22 0.62
CA SER A 105 8.70 -15.40 -0.74
C SER A 105 8.21 -14.25 -1.65
N THR A 106 9.00 -13.92 -2.68
CA THR A 106 8.68 -12.79 -3.59
C THR A 106 7.28 -12.91 -4.20
N TYR A 107 6.90 -14.10 -4.65
CA TYR A 107 5.58 -14.30 -5.28
C TYR A 107 4.43 -14.23 -4.27
N ASP A 108 4.61 -14.78 -3.07
CA ASP A 108 3.59 -14.70 -2.01
C ASP A 108 3.40 -13.23 -1.59
N GLY A 109 4.50 -12.52 -1.32
CA GLY A 109 4.46 -11.13 -0.92
C GLY A 109 3.83 -10.22 -1.99
N LEU A 110 4.20 -10.41 -3.25
CA LEU A 110 3.61 -9.70 -4.39
C LEU A 110 2.10 -9.99 -4.50
N SER A 111 1.69 -11.26 -4.38
CA SER A 111 0.28 -11.65 -4.49
C SER A 111 -0.56 -11.05 -3.38
N ILE A 112 -0.04 -11.04 -2.13
CA ILE A 112 -0.71 -10.41 -0.99
C ILE A 112 -0.85 -8.90 -1.21
N ALA A 113 0.24 -8.23 -1.57
CA ALA A 113 0.25 -6.78 -1.81
C ALA A 113 -0.70 -6.38 -2.94
N TRP A 114 -0.73 -7.16 -4.01
CA TRP A 114 -1.66 -6.98 -5.14
C TRP A 114 -3.11 -7.10 -4.70
N GLY A 115 -3.46 -8.20 -4.04
CA GLY A 115 -4.81 -8.45 -3.54
C GLY A 115 -5.28 -7.38 -2.55
N MET A 116 -4.38 -6.87 -1.70
CA MET A 116 -4.71 -5.78 -0.78
C MET A 116 -5.06 -4.49 -1.53
N ILE A 117 -4.30 -4.11 -2.55
CA ILE A 117 -4.58 -2.90 -3.34
C ILE A 117 -5.92 -3.04 -4.07
N GLU A 118 -6.18 -4.19 -4.70
CA GLU A 118 -7.47 -4.47 -5.34
C GLU A 118 -8.62 -4.39 -4.35
N TYR A 119 -8.46 -4.99 -3.17
CA TYR A 119 -9.48 -4.94 -2.11
C TYR A 119 -9.77 -3.52 -1.66
N ILE A 120 -8.76 -2.73 -1.33
CA ILE A 120 -8.91 -1.33 -0.91
C ILE A 120 -9.61 -0.51 -2.00
N HIS A 121 -9.24 -0.72 -3.26
CA HIS A 121 -9.79 0.02 -4.39
C HIS A 121 -11.24 -0.34 -4.70
N ASN A 122 -11.56 -1.64 -4.69
CA ASN A 122 -12.84 -2.16 -5.18
C ASN A 122 -13.92 -2.23 -4.10
N HIS A 123 -13.55 -2.31 -2.81
CA HIS A 123 -14.52 -2.46 -1.72
C HIS A 123 -15.35 -1.18 -1.56
N PRO A 124 -16.70 -1.21 -1.68
CA PRO A 124 -17.55 -0.01 -1.75
C PRO A 124 -17.46 0.90 -0.51
N GLN A 125 -17.31 0.30 0.66
CA GLN A 125 -17.28 1.03 1.94
C GLN A 125 -15.86 1.42 2.37
N LEU A 126 -14.82 0.85 1.77
CA LEU A 126 -13.45 1.10 2.15
C LEU A 126 -12.87 2.28 1.36
N ARG A 127 -12.50 2.11 0.12
CA ARG A 127 -11.91 3.13 -0.78
C ARG A 127 -11.11 4.23 -0.07
N ALA A 128 -10.36 3.83 0.95
CA ALA A 128 -9.56 4.71 1.80
C ALA A 128 -8.41 5.34 1.02
N LYS A 129 -8.04 6.58 1.33
CA LYS A 129 -6.83 7.18 0.78
C LYS A 129 -5.62 6.41 1.27
N THR A 130 -4.84 5.85 0.33
CA THR A 130 -3.78 4.91 0.65
C THR A 130 -2.45 5.35 0.02
N LEU A 131 -1.41 5.38 0.83
CA LEU A 131 -0.03 5.47 0.40
C LEU A 131 0.61 4.09 0.59
N PHE A 132 0.99 3.46 -0.51
CA PHE A 132 1.53 2.11 -0.54
C PHE A 132 2.97 2.13 -1.04
N ALA A 133 3.95 2.13 -0.14
CA ALA A 133 5.35 2.02 -0.52
C ALA A 133 5.74 0.55 -0.70
N THR A 134 6.44 0.26 -1.79
CA THR A 134 6.79 -1.10 -2.16
C THR A 134 8.12 -1.17 -2.93
N HIS A 135 8.72 -2.34 -2.91
CA HIS A 135 9.83 -2.73 -3.78
C HIS A 135 9.38 -3.63 -4.95
N TYR A 136 8.09 -4.03 -4.98
CA TYR A 136 7.52 -4.80 -6.09
C TYR A 136 7.17 -3.86 -7.24
N HIS A 137 7.98 -3.86 -8.28
CA HIS A 137 7.76 -3.04 -9.49
C HIS A 137 6.51 -3.49 -10.26
N GLU A 138 6.16 -4.76 -10.17
CA GLU A 138 4.98 -5.35 -10.81
C GLU A 138 3.68 -4.68 -10.39
N LEU A 139 3.61 -4.17 -9.15
CA LEU A 139 2.42 -3.45 -8.65
C LEU A 139 2.12 -2.16 -9.43
N THR A 140 3.08 -1.63 -10.18
CA THR A 140 2.85 -0.47 -11.04
C THR A 140 1.84 -0.75 -12.16
N GLN A 141 1.66 -2.01 -12.55
CA GLN A 141 0.66 -2.43 -13.54
C GLN A 141 -0.78 -2.16 -13.06
N LEU A 142 -1.00 -2.10 -11.75
CA LEU A 142 -2.32 -1.82 -11.18
C LEU A 142 -2.87 -0.44 -11.57
N ALA A 143 -2.02 0.52 -11.88
CA ALA A 143 -2.47 1.83 -12.36
C ALA A 143 -3.14 1.78 -13.75
N GLU A 144 -2.85 0.76 -14.55
CA GLU A 144 -3.49 0.51 -15.85
C GLU A 144 -4.82 -0.23 -15.68
N LEU A 145 -4.95 -1.03 -14.63
CA LEU A 145 -6.10 -1.90 -14.38
C LEU A 145 -7.16 -1.23 -13.50
N LEU A 146 -6.75 -0.38 -12.56
CA LEU A 146 -7.61 0.22 -11.54
C LEU A 146 -7.63 1.75 -11.67
N PRO A 147 -8.76 2.37 -12.04
CA PRO A 147 -8.83 3.81 -12.33
C PRO A 147 -8.44 4.73 -11.17
N GLY A 148 -8.52 4.23 -9.93
CA GLY A 148 -8.17 4.99 -8.72
C GLY A 148 -6.74 4.77 -8.23
N VAL A 149 -5.92 3.99 -8.93
CA VAL A 149 -4.52 3.75 -8.59
C VAL A 149 -3.60 4.64 -9.42
N ARG A 150 -2.58 5.23 -8.78
CA ARG A 150 -1.55 6.04 -9.44
C ARG A 150 -0.17 5.62 -8.99
N ASN A 151 0.76 5.64 -9.93
CA ASN A 151 2.17 5.34 -9.66
C ASN A 151 2.94 6.61 -9.34
N TYR A 152 3.80 6.50 -8.36
CA TYR A 152 4.79 7.49 -7.99
C TYR A 152 6.13 6.81 -7.75
N ASN A 153 7.21 7.54 -7.91
CA ASN A 153 8.54 7.03 -7.59
C ASN A 153 9.39 8.12 -6.93
N VAL A 154 10.48 7.69 -6.32
CA VAL A 154 11.48 8.62 -5.83
C VAL A 154 12.40 9.00 -6.98
N ALA A 155 12.49 10.30 -7.27
CA ALA A 155 13.35 10.82 -8.33
C ALA A 155 14.82 10.48 -8.08
N VAL A 156 15.49 10.06 -9.13
CA VAL A 156 16.92 9.72 -9.14
C VAL A 156 17.59 10.53 -10.22
N SER A 157 18.78 11.04 -9.93
CA SER A 157 19.65 11.68 -10.92
C SER A 157 20.82 10.75 -11.22
N GLU A 158 21.01 10.45 -12.47
CA GLU A 158 22.16 9.67 -12.97
C GLU A 158 23.12 10.64 -13.67
N ALA A 159 24.33 10.81 -13.13
CA ALA A 159 25.38 11.60 -13.74
C ALA A 159 26.74 10.90 -13.54
N ASP A 160 27.53 10.79 -14.59
CA ASP A 160 28.90 10.27 -14.57
C ASP A 160 29.07 8.93 -13.82
N ASN A 161 28.18 7.98 -14.08
CA ASN A 161 28.15 6.66 -13.43
C ASN A 161 27.84 6.72 -11.90
N THR A 162 27.35 7.86 -11.43
CA THR A 162 26.92 8.07 -10.03
C THR A 162 25.43 8.30 -9.98
N VAL A 163 24.75 7.60 -9.05
CA VAL A 163 23.32 7.74 -8.81
C VAL A 163 23.12 8.56 -7.53
N VAL A 164 22.35 9.62 -7.64
CA VAL A 164 22.00 10.49 -6.52
C VAL A 164 20.48 10.43 -6.30
N PHE A 165 20.07 10.05 -5.11
CA PHE A 165 18.66 10.09 -4.72
C PHE A 165 18.24 11.53 -4.41
N LEU A 166 17.30 12.04 -5.17
CA LEU A 166 16.83 13.42 -4.99
C LEU A 166 15.82 13.57 -3.85
N HIS A 167 15.40 12.46 -3.22
CA HIS A 167 14.40 12.42 -2.15
C HIS A 167 13.09 13.14 -2.52
N LYS A 168 12.81 13.27 -3.80
CA LYS A 168 11.60 13.91 -4.33
C LYS A 168 10.68 12.85 -4.90
N ILE A 169 9.42 12.85 -4.46
CA ILE A 169 8.38 11.99 -5.01
C ILE A 169 7.81 12.65 -6.27
N ILE A 170 7.82 11.90 -7.36
CA ILE A 170 7.33 12.33 -8.67
C ILE A 170 6.32 11.32 -9.23
N PRO A 171 5.37 11.75 -10.08
CA PRO A 171 4.47 10.83 -10.77
C PRO A 171 5.22 9.87 -11.70
N GLY A 172 4.66 8.65 -11.84
CA GLY A 172 5.20 7.58 -12.70
C GLY A 172 5.78 6.42 -11.90
N GLY A 173 5.92 5.25 -12.54
CA GLY A 173 6.62 4.09 -11.97
C GLY A 173 8.13 4.26 -12.06
N ALA A 174 8.88 3.57 -11.19
CA ALA A 174 10.33 3.46 -11.35
C ALA A 174 10.63 2.39 -12.40
N ASP A 175 11.42 2.74 -13.40
CA ASP A 175 11.76 1.82 -14.50
C ASP A 175 12.84 0.80 -14.10
N ARG A 176 13.60 1.05 -13.04
CA ARG A 176 14.73 0.21 -12.61
C ARG A 176 14.86 0.13 -11.10
N SER A 177 15.41 -0.99 -10.62
CA SER A 177 15.91 -1.11 -9.27
C SER A 177 17.38 -0.64 -9.23
N TYR A 178 17.73 0.15 -8.21
CA TYR A 178 19.09 0.65 -8.02
C TYR A 178 19.85 -0.13 -6.95
N GLY A 179 19.44 -1.35 -6.62
CA GLY A 179 20.03 -2.16 -5.55
C GLY A 179 21.53 -2.41 -5.72
N ILE A 180 21.98 -2.80 -6.91
CA ILE A 180 23.41 -3.04 -7.20
C ILE A 180 24.20 -1.72 -7.08
N HIS A 181 23.62 -0.62 -7.53
CA HIS A 181 24.26 0.69 -7.42
C HIS A 181 24.40 1.14 -5.95
N VAL A 182 23.37 0.93 -5.14
CA VAL A 182 23.46 1.17 -3.68
C VAL A 182 24.53 0.30 -3.03
N ALA A 183 24.64 -0.96 -3.45
CA ALA A 183 25.69 -1.86 -2.98
C ALA A 183 27.10 -1.37 -3.36
N GLN A 184 27.25 -0.81 -4.57
CA GLN A 184 28.50 -0.17 -5.01
C GLN A 184 28.85 1.05 -4.16
N LEU A 185 27.88 1.93 -3.91
CA LEU A 185 28.06 3.10 -3.04
C LEU A 185 28.39 2.73 -1.59
N ALA A 186 27.85 1.59 -1.12
CA ALA A 186 28.16 1.04 0.20
C ALA A 186 29.58 0.40 0.28
N GLY A 187 30.33 0.38 -0.83
CA GLY A 187 31.70 -0.11 -0.87
C GLY A 187 31.86 -1.61 -1.05
N LEU A 188 30.85 -2.30 -1.62
CA LEU A 188 31.03 -3.71 -1.99
C LEU A 188 32.18 -3.86 -3.00
N PRO A 189 33.00 -4.93 -2.90
CA PRO A 189 34.12 -5.15 -3.81
C PRO A 189 33.71 -5.19 -5.29
N ALA A 190 34.48 -4.53 -6.14
CA ALA A 190 34.20 -4.42 -7.57
C ALA A 190 33.88 -5.76 -8.27
N PRO A 191 34.57 -6.90 -7.99
CA PRO A 191 34.22 -8.18 -8.57
C PRO A 191 32.81 -8.67 -8.20
N VAL A 192 32.32 -8.36 -6.99
CA VAL A 192 30.96 -8.71 -6.54
C VAL A 192 29.94 -7.91 -7.33
N ILE A 193 30.16 -6.61 -7.48
CA ILE A 193 29.30 -5.72 -8.26
C ILE A 193 29.23 -6.14 -9.72
N GLN A 194 30.39 -6.44 -10.33
CA GLN A 194 30.44 -6.93 -11.72
C GLN A 194 29.62 -8.22 -11.87
N ARG A 195 29.82 -9.20 -10.98
CA ARG A 195 29.06 -10.47 -11.04
C ARG A 195 27.57 -10.29 -10.79
N ALA A 196 27.19 -9.39 -9.88
CA ALA A 196 25.79 -9.06 -9.64
C ALA A 196 25.11 -8.47 -10.89
N ASN A 197 25.78 -7.59 -11.63
CA ASN A 197 25.27 -7.03 -12.88
C ASN A 197 25.09 -8.12 -13.97
N GLU A 198 26.05 -9.04 -14.09
CA GLU A 198 25.94 -10.18 -15.03
C GLU A 198 24.72 -11.06 -14.71
N ILE A 199 24.56 -11.44 -13.41
CA ILE A 199 23.43 -12.25 -12.95
C ILE A 199 22.12 -11.51 -13.19
N MET A 200 22.05 -10.20 -12.89
CA MET A 200 20.84 -9.40 -13.10
C MET A 200 20.45 -9.40 -14.58
N ALA A 201 21.41 -9.20 -15.49
CA ALA A 201 21.15 -9.24 -16.92
C ALA A 201 20.66 -10.62 -17.41
N GLU A 202 21.14 -11.72 -16.81
CA GLU A 202 20.66 -13.07 -17.09
C GLU A 202 19.24 -13.28 -16.59
N LEU A 203 18.93 -12.81 -15.36
CA LEU A 203 17.59 -12.90 -14.76
C LEU A 203 16.58 -12.07 -15.57
N GLU A 204 16.91 -10.86 -15.97
CA GLU A 204 16.04 -10.01 -16.81
C GLU A 204 15.71 -10.66 -18.15
N LYS A 205 16.69 -11.30 -18.81
CA LYS A 205 16.44 -12.06 -20.04
C LYS A 205 15.52 -13.26 -19.82
N THR A 206 15.61 -13.91 -18.68
CA THR A 206 14.80 -15.09 -18.34
C THR A 206 13.41 -14.66 -17.87
N SER A 207 13.30 -13.54 -17.16
CA SER A 207 12.03 -12.94 -16.66
C SER A 207 11.24 -12.22 -17.75
N GLY A 208 11.78 -12.03 -18.95
CA GLY A 208 11.10 -11.46 -20.12
C GLY A 208 9.84 -12.21 -20.58
N ARG A 209 9.45 -13.28 -19.89
CA ARG A 209 8.06 -13.76 -19.80
C ARG A 209 7.35 -12.99 -18.66
N ALA A 210 6.95 -11.75 -18.98
CA ALA A 210 6.01 -11.01 -18.14
C ALA A 210 4.91 -11.98 -17.65
N VAL A 211 4.71 -12.01 -16.34
CA VAL A 211 3.52 -12.62 -15.76
C VAL A 211 2.36 -11.80 -16.33
N LYS A 212 1.80 -12.25 -17.47
CA LYS A 212 0.58 -11.70 -18.01
C LYS A 212 -0.54 -12.12 -17.09
N ILE A 213 -0.77 -11.33 -16.05
CA ILE A 213 -1.94 -11.49 -15.19
C ILE A 213 -3.14 -11.14 -16.08
N ASN A 214 -4.04 -12.12 -16.20
CA ASN A 214 -5.22 -11.99 -17.07
C ASN A 214 -6.11 -10.85 -16.52
N PRO A 215 -6.34 -9.74 -17.26
CA PRO A 215 -7.14 -8.62 -16.75
C PRO A 215 -8.60 -9.00 -16.42
N HIS A 216 -9.08 -10.14 -16.92
CA HIS A 216 -10.39 -10.67 -16.55
C HIS A 216 -10.46 -11.25 -15.12
N ALA A 217 -9.33 -11.56 -14.48
CA ALA A 217 -9.33 -11.98 -13.08
C ALA A 217 -9.62 -10.81 -12.12
N ALA A 218 -9.26 -9.59 -12.48
CA ALA A 218 -9.57 -8.38 -11.69
C ALA A 218 -11.08 -8.08 -11.61
N GLN A 219 -11.89 -8.55 -12.56
CA GLN A 219 -13.35 -8.44 -12.50
C GLN A 219 -14.02 -9.54 -11.67
N GLN A 220 -13.30 -10.62 -11.34
CA GLN A 220 -13.82 -11.71 -10.52
C GLN A 220 -13.56 -11.55 -9.02
N ALA A 221 -12.89 -10.51 -8.58
CA ALA A 221 -12.67 -10.21 -7.16
C ALA A 221 -13.92 -9.65 -6.43
N ALA A 222 -15.11 -9.80 -7.00
CA ALA A 222 -16.37 -9.85 -6.24
C ALA A 222 -16.52 -11.23 -5.53
N LEU A 223 -15.42 -11.73 -4.93
CA LEU A 223 -15.37 -13.03 -4.25
C LEU A 223 -15.75 -12.94 -2.77
N PHE A 224 -16.20 -11.78 -2.32
CA PHE A 224 -16.89 -11.71 -1.04
C PHE A 224 -18.36 -11.44 -1.32
N PRO A 225 -19.28 -12.36 -0.95
CA PRO A 225 -20.68 -12.04 -1.00
C PRO A 225 -20.89 -10.76 -0.18
N GLU A 226 -21.54 -9.75 -0.78
CA GLU A 226 -21.87 -8.46 -0.12
C GLU A 226 -22.68 -8.65 1.17
N SER A 227 -23.12 -9.86 1.44
CA SER A 227 -23.81 -10.28 2.65
C SER A 227 -23.43 -11.71 3.01
N SER A 228 -23.21 -11.97 4.29
CA SER A 228 -23.19 -13.34 4.79
C SER A 228 -24.59 -13.95 4.56
N PRO A 229 -24.72 -15.16 3.97
CA PRO A 229 -26.01 -15.82 3.81
C PRO A 229 -26.81 -15.89 5.12
N LEU A 230 -26.12 -15.93 6.25
CA LEU A 230 -26.71 -15.86 7.58
C LEU A 230 -27.35 -14.49 7.86
N LEU A 231 -26.68 -13.39 7.46
CA LEU A 231 -27.20 -12.05 7.65
C LEU A 231 -28.41 -11.76 6.76
N ASP A 232 -28.47 -12.34 5.58
CA ASP A 232 -29.61 -12.17 4.69
C ASP A 232 -30.81 -12.96 5.20
N GLU A 233 -30.63 -14.22 5.63
CA GLU A 233 -31.69 -14.98 6.31
C GLU A 233 -32.16 -14.29 7.59
N LEU A 234 -31.26 -13.62 8.34
CA LEU A 234 -31.63 -12.87 9.56
C LEU A 234 -32.42 -11.59 9.26
N LYS A 235 -32.08 -10.88 8.17
CA LYS A 235 -32.82 -9.65 7.76
C LYS A 235 -34.24 -9.94 7.32
N ASP A 236 -34.44 -11.08 6.62
CA ASP A 236 -35.74 -11.48 6.08
C ASP A 236 -36.64 -12.14 7.15
N MET A 237 -36.10 -12.43 8.33
CA MET A 237 -36.83 -13.11 9.40
C MET A 237 -37.56 -12.12 10.31
N ASP A 238 -38.87 -12.31 10.46
CA ASP A 238 -39.65 -11.60 11.48
C ASP A 238 -39.49 -12.27 12.86
N VAL A 239 -38.54 -11.77 13.64
CA VAL A 239 -38.22 -12.30 14.99
C VAL A 239 -39.40 -12.25 15.95
N ASN A 240 -40.34 -11.32 15.75
CA ASN A 240 -41.51 -11.15 16.66
C ASN A 240 -42.61 -12.22 16.40
N SER A 241 -42.58 -12.88 15.25
CA SER A 241 -43.51 -13.93 14.91
C SER A 241 -43.09 -15.35 15.39
N LEU A 242 -41.81 -15.50 15.85
CA LEU A 242 -41.28 -16.78 16.28
C LEU A 242 -41.56 -17.08 17.75
N SER A 243 -41.98 -18.30 18.02
CA SER A 243 -42.00 -18.81 19.40
C SER A 243 -40.57 -19.07 19.91
N PRO A 244 -40.32 -19.12 21.23
CA PRO A 244 -38.99 -19.41 21.79
C PRO A 244 -38.39 -20.74 21.29
N ILE A 245 -39.20 -21.77 21.04
CA ILE A 245 -38.73 -23.06 20.55
C ILE A 245 -38.34 -22.99 19.08
N GLU A 246 -39.10 -22.26 18.26
CA GLU A 246 -38.76 -22.07 16.84
C GLU A 246 -37.49 -21.24 16.68
N ALA A 247 -37.29 -20.21 17.51
CA ALA A 247 -36.05 -19.40 17.52
C ALA A 247 -34.84 -20.27 17.90
N LEU A 248 -34.96 -21.15 18.90
CA LEU A 248 -33.89 -22.07 19.30
C LEU A 248 -33.55 -23.06 18.20
N ASN A 249 -34.56 -23.64 17.56
CA ASN A 249 -34.36 -24.55 16.43
C ASN A 249 -33.68 -23.87 15.25
N LYS A 250 -34.03 -22.60 14.95
CA LYS A 250 -33.41 -21.84 13.88
C LYS A 250 -31.94 -21.53 14.17
N LEU A 251 -31.60 -21.21 15.40
CA LEU A 251 -30.20 -21.00 15.83
C LEU A 251 -29.41 -22.33 15.70
N PHE A 252 -29.99 -23.46 16.02
CA PHE A 252 -29.35 -24.77 15.89
C PHE A 252 -29.13 -25.14 14.42
N GLU A 253 -30.09 -24.87 13.52
CA GLU A 253 -29.94 -25.03 12.08
C GLU A 253 -28.79 -24.18 11.53
N TRP A 254 -28.71 -22.88 11.94
CA TRP A 254 -27.64 -22.00 11.52
C TRP A 254 -26.28 -22.44 12.05
N GLN A 255 -26.18 -22.82 13.30
CA GLN A 255 -24.96 -23.38 13.86
C GLN A 255 -24.47 -24.58 13.04
N LYS A 256 -25.34 -25.51 12.73
CA LYS A 256 -24.99 -26.68 11.90
C LYS A 256 -24.58 -26.30 10.48
N LYS A 257 -25.33 -25.40 9.82
CA LYS A 257 -25.14 -24.98 8.43
C LYS A 257 -23.84 -24.18 8.23
N PHE A 258 -23.44 -23.39 9.23
CA PHE A 258 -22.32 -22.42 9.11
C PHE A 258 -21.09 -22.79 9.95
N THR A 259 -21.09 -23.92 10.67
CA THR A 259 -19.92 -24.43 11.40
C THR A 259 -19.23 -25.59 10.65
N GLU A 260 -19.92 -26.23 9.68
CA GLU A 260 -19.40 -27.35 8.88
C GLU A 260 -18.83 -26.88 7.50
N GLN A 261 -18.62 -25.55 7.30
CA GLN A 261 -17.86 -24.97 6.20
C GLN A 261 -16.52 -24.41 6.75
#